data_3e55478c97f3346fe3082b3a700b9893
#
_entry.id   3e55478c97f3346fe3082b3a700b9893
#
_cell.length_a   1.000
_cell.length_b   1.000
_cell.length_c   1.000
_cell.angle_alpha   90.00
_cell.angle_beta   90.00
_cell.angle_gamma   90.00
#
_symmetry.space_group_name_H-M   'P 1'
#
loop_
_entity.id
_entity.type
_entity.pdbx_description
1 polymer ?
#
loop_
_entity_poly.entity_id
_entity_poly.type
_entity_poly.pdbx_seq_one_letter_code
_entity_poly.pdbx_strand_id
1 'polypeptide(L)'
;MRFSQGAVVKLTTFSNCFSSRRMSLGSMVSGLVFLAIGWVSAIEPAAASGYCDGKLQDQTLQGQHICQFPSGLKYEGRFVNGKRDGKGKLTFSDGSTCKGGFENDVLKGPAVCQYSSGNRYEGPLEDNLRQGRGKFIYANGVVCEGMFKNDAIVGVGLCLYPNGNRYEGNFWQNQPLGTGSLTYADGTTCEGTFQQSQMVGRGRCTLANGDRYDGEFRESQWDGRGVYTYADGLKVQGVWRSGQLMQRSPSGF
;
A
#
# COMPACT_ATOMS: atom_id res chain seq x y z
N MET A 1 -3.92 -22.15 -42.98
CA MET A 1 -3.06 -21.45 -41.99
C MET A 1 -3.63 -21.75 -40.63
N ARG A 2 -2.95 -22.58 -39.83
CA ARG A 2 -3.35 -22.90 -38.46
C ARG A 2 -3.00 -21.70 -37.59
N PHE A 3 -3.99 -21.01 -37.07
CA PHE A 3 -3.80 -20.03 -36.02
C PHE A 3 -3.33 -20.77 -34.76
N SER A 4 -2.10 -20.52 -34.36
CA SER A 4 -1.66 -20.79 -32.99
C SER A 4 -2.63 -20.06 -32.06
N GLN A 5 -3.27 -20.79 -31.15
CA GLN A 5 -4.11 -20.19 -30.12
C GLN A 5 -3.20 -19.26 -29.33
N GLY A 6 -3.37 -17.94 -29.59
CA GLY A 6 -2.65 -16.91 -28.85
C GLY A 6 -2.91 -17.10 -27.37
N ALA A 7 -1.84 -17.12 -26.60
CA ALA A 7 -1.89 -17.21 -25.16
C ALA A 7 -2.89 -16.18 -24.64
N VAL A 8 -3.97 -16.68 -24.04
CA VAL A 8 -4.92 -15.84 -23.28
C VAL A 8 -4.12 -15.31 -22.10
N VAL A 9 -3.67 -14.06 -22.19
CA VAL A 9 -3.06 -13.36 -21.05
C VAL A 9 -4.21 -13.15 -20.07
N LYS A 10 -4.41 -14.12 -19.16
CA LYS A 10 -5.24 -13.90 -17.99
C LYS A 10 -4.45 -12.94 -17.10
N LEU A 11 -4.78 -11.66 -17.24
CA LEU A 11 -4.35 -10.64 -16.29
C LEU A 11 -4.97 -11.03 -14.94
N THR A 12 -4.19 -11.74 -14.12
CA THR A 12 -4.63 -12.12 -12.77
C THR A 12 -4.97 -10.85 -12.01
N THR A 13 -6.23 -10.74 -11.62
CA THR A 13 -6.78 -9.59 -10.94
C THR A 13 -6.00 -9.31 -9.65
N PHE A 14 -5.68 -8.05 -9.38
CA PHE A 14 -5.11 -7.55 -8.12
C PHE A 14 -5.97 -7.85 -6.89
N SER A 15 -7.16 -8.41 -7.08
CA SER A 15 -8.21 -8.61 -6.07
C SER A 15 -7.74 -9.34 -4.79
N ASN A 16 -6.66 -10.09 -4.84
CA ASN A 16 -6.20 -10.87 -3.69
C ASN A 16 -5.17 -10.16 -2.80
N CYS A 17 -4.62 -9.01 -3.20
CA CYS A 17 -3.67 -8.27 -2.37
C CYS A 17 -4.32 -7.24 -1.44
N PHE A 18 -5.56 -6.84 -1.73
CA PHE A 18 -6.30 -5.82 -0.96
C PHE A 18 -7.63 -6.35 -0.43
N SER A 19 -7.74 -7.66 -0.14
CA SER A 19 -8.98 -8.25 0.41
C SER A 19 -9.35 -7.63 1.75
N SER A 20 -10.14 -6.56 1.70
CA SER A 20 -11.10 -6.27 2.76
C SER A 20 -12.25 -7.27 2.61
N ARG A 21 -12.49 -8.12 3.61
CA ARG A 21 -13.63 -9.03 3.64
C ARG A 21 -14.91 -8.28 3.28
N ARG A 22 -15.58 -8.69 2.21
CA ARG A 22 -16.99 -8.33 1.96
C ARG A 22 -17.81 -8.89 3.12
N MET A 23 -18.32 -7.99 3.97
CA MET A 23 -19.44 -8.34 4.84
C MET A 23 -20.73 -8.10 4.07
N SER A 24 -21.59 -9.13 4.02
CA SER A 24 -22.94 -9.07 3.47
C SER A 24 -23.78 -8.07 4.25
N LEU A 25 -24.59 -7.27 3.55
CA LEU A 25 -25.61 -6.43 4.14
C LEU A 25 -26.64 -7.31 4.87
N GLY A 26 -26.68 -7.19 6.16
CA GLY A 26 -27.73 -7.75 7.01
C GLY A 26 -27.74 -7.04 8.35
N SER A 27 -28.77 -6.23 8.56
CA SER A 27 -29.25 -5.66 9.82
C SER A 27 -28.45 -4.48 10.43
N MET A 28 -29.09 -3.32 10.39
CA MET A 28 -28.74 -2.12 11.16
C MET A 28 -28.82 -2.39 12.67
N VAL A 29 -27.69 -2.27 13.35
CA VAL A 29 -27.64 -1.84 14.76
C VAL A 29 -26.38 -0.98 14.89
N SER A 30 -26.54 0.21 15.44
CA SER A 30 -25.50 1.20 15.71
C SER A 30 -24.32 0.59 16.45
N GLY A 31 -23.20 0.44 15.77
CA GLY A 31 -21.92 0.03 16.32
C GLY A 31 -20.82 0.47 15.37
N LEU A 32 -20.01 1.44 15.81
CA LEU A 32 -18.81 1.87 15.14
C LEU A 32 -17.93 0.67 14.82
N VAL A 33 -17.94 0.23 13.56
CA VAL A 33 -17.01 -0.80 13.07
C VAL A 33 -15.69 -0.09 12.78
N PHE A 34 -14.78 -0.14 13.75
CA PHE A 34 -13.38 0.21 13.53
C PHE A 34 -12.75 -0.82 12.61
N LEU A 35 -12.49 -0.44 11.38
CA LEU A 35 -11.58 -1.16 10.49
C LEU A 35 -10.19 -1.16 11.17
N ALA A 36 -9.68 -2.34 11.47
CA ALA A 36 -8.34 -2.55 12.02
C ALA A 36 -7.27 -2.30 10.95
N ILE A 37 -7.14 -1.05 10.54
CA ILE A 37 -5.92 -0.51 9.97
C ILE A 37 -5.11 -0.11 11.20
N GLY A 38 -3.95 -0.77 11.42
CA GLY A 38 -3.16 -0.68 12.63
C GLY A 38 -3.11 0.72 13.24
N TRP A 39 -3.99 0.96 14.18
CA TRP A 39 -3.96 2.13 15.02
C TRP A 39 -2.72 2.00 15.89
N VAL A 40 -1.75 2.84 15.69
CA VAL A 40 -0.92 3.26 16.81
C VAL A 40 -1.91 3.93 17.75
N SER A 41 -2.45 3.13 18.70
CA SER A 41 -3.32 3.65 19.76
C SER A 41 -2.72 4.94 20.25
N ALA A 42 -3.53 5.99 20.36
CA ALA A 42 -3.06 7.30 20.76
C ALA A 42 -2.02 7.10 21.85
N ILE A 43 -0.80 7.57 21.62
CA ILE A 43 0.24 7.57 22.66
C ILE A 43 -0.40 8.34 23.80
N GLU A 44 -0.78 7.63 24.86
CA GLU A 44 -1.46 8.23 26.00
C GLU A 44 -0.76 9.53 26.38
N PRO A 45 -1.51 10.63 26.55
CA PRO A 45 -0.93 11.83 27.12
C PRO A 45 -0.29 11.44 28.48
N ALA A 46 0.76 12.11 28.88
CA ALA A 46 1.62 11.83 30.03
C ALA A 46 0.89 11.75 31.41
N ALA A 47 -0.41 11.43 31.44
CA ALA A 47 -1.23 11.40 32.66
C ALA A 47 -1.11 10.11 33.48
N ALA A 48 -0.55 9.02 32.91
CA ALA A 48 -0.28 7.81 33.66
C ALA A 48 1.21 7.74 33.94
N SER A 49 1.64 8.04 35.16
CA SER A 49 3.05 7.92 35.59
C SER A 49 3.52 6.49 35.38
N GLY A 50 4.56 6.32 34.56
CA GLY A 50 5.22 5.04 34.36
C GLY A 50 6.20 4.72 35.48
N TYR A 51 6.58 3.45 35.60
CA TYR A 51 7.71 3.04 36.42
C TYR A 51 8.97 3.02 35.55
N CYS A 52 9.93 3.89 35.86
CA CYS A 52 11.20 4.04 35.16
C CYS A 52 12.33 3.53 36.05
N ASP A 53 13.01 2.44 35.64
CA ASP A 53 14.11 1.82 36.42
C ASP A 53 13.71 1.55 37.87
N GLY A 54 12.46 1.16 38.13
CA GLY A 54 11.92 0.86 39.46
C GLY A 54 11.44 2.05 40.27
N LYS A 55 11.42 3.27 39.71
CA LYS A 55 10.89 4.49 40.33
C LYS A 55 9.76 5.07 39.56
N LEU A 56 8.84 5.77 40.22
CA LEU A 56 7.77 6.51 39.53
C LEU A 56 8.38 7.62 38.67
N GLN A 57 7.87 7.72 37.43
CA GLN A 57 8.22 8.82 36.54
C GLN A 57 7.69 10.14 37.12
N ASP A 58 8.57 11.13 37.17
CA ASP A 58 8.25 12.48 37.58
C ASP A 58 8.88 13.53 36.63
N GLN A 59 8.60 14.80 36.89
CA GLN A 59 9.09 15.91 36.07
C GLN A 59 10.62 16.13 36.17
N THR A 60 11.31 15.45 37.06
CA THR A 60 12.76 15.55 37.22
C THR A 60 13.52 14.51 36.42
N LEU A 61 12.83 13.55 35.83
CA LEU A 61 13.45 12.46 35.08
C LEU A 61 14.27 13.00 33.90
N GLN A 62 15.56 12.69 33.89
CA GLN A 62 16.55 13.16 32.92
C GLN A 62 17.42 12.00 32.43
N GLY A 63 17.74 11.99 31.13
CA GLY A 63 18.71 11.00 30.60
C GLY A 63 18.02 9.75 30.04
N GLN A 64 18.78 8.67 29.93
CA GLN A 64 18.30 7.38 29.35
C GLN A 64 17.63 6.55 30.44
N HIS A 65 16.41 6.12 30.16
CA HIS A 65 15.61 5.30 31.05
C HIS A 65 14.81 4.25 30.33
N ILE A 66 14.41 3.19 31.05
CA ILE A 66 13.44 2.19 30.63
C ILE A 66 12.22 2.36 31.52
N CYS A 67 11.10 2.75 30.89
CA CYS A 67 9.83 2.97 31.58
C CYS A 67 8.76 1.97 31.14
N GLN A 68 7.99 1.49 32.11
CA GLN A 68 6.77 0.69 31.87
C GLN A 68 5.55 1.47 32.35
N PHE A 69 4.52 1.49 31.52
CA PHE A 69 3.27 2.21 31.80
C PHE A 69 2.14 1.22 32.10
N PRO A 70 1.12 1.62 32.87
CA PRO A 70 -0.01 0.78 33.23
C PRO A 70 -0.77 0.19 32.03
N SER A 71 -0.75 0.89 30.87
CA SER A 71 -1.32 0.42 29.59
C SER A 71 -0.58 -0.77 28.99
N GLY A 72 0.53 -1.20 29.55
CA GLY A 72 1.44 -2.19 28.98
C GLY A 72 2.45 -1.61 27.98
N LEU A 73 2.39 -0.29 27.74
CA LEU A 73 3.39 0.42 26.94
C LEU A 73 4.75 0.40 27.65
N LYS A 74 5.82 0.16 26.90
CA LYS A 74 7.20 0.28 27.37
C LYS A 74 7.92 1.31 26.52
N TYR A 75 8.68 2.21 27.15
CA TYR A 75 9.57 3.13 26.47
C TYR A 75 11.01 2.91 26.91
N GLU A 76 11.91 2.86 25.95
CA GLU A 76 13.37 2.81 26.15
C GLU A 76 13.96 4.02 25.42
N GLY A 77 14.46 5.02 26.16
CA GLY A 77 14.99 6.21 25.52
C GLY A 77 15.27 7.35 26.46
N ARG A 78 15.59 8.49 25.85
CA ARG A 78 15.93 9.71 26.58
C ARG A 78 14.67 10.41 27.09
N PHE A 79 14.82 10.98 28.29
CA PHE A 79 13.88 11.90 28.92
C PHE A 79 14.53 13.27 29.15
N VAL A 80 13.74 14.31 29.04
CA VAL A 80 14.03 15.68 29.41
C VAL A 80 12.83 16.24 30.17
N ASN A 81 13.06 16.68 31.42
CA ASN A 81 11.99 17.18 32.30
C ASN A 81 10.78 16.23 32.39
N GLY A 82 11.02 14.93 32.55
CA GLY A 82 10.04 13.90 32.67
C GLY A 82 9.32 13.52 31.36
N LYS A 83 9.65 14.14 30.23
CA LYS A 83 9.06 13.86 28.93
C LYS A 83 10.02 13.09 28.05
N ARG A 84 9.47 12.20 27.21
CA ARG A 84 10.26 11.51 26.18
C ARG A 84 10.77 12.55 25.19
N ASP A 85 12.09 12.60 25.03
CA ASP A 85 12.74 13.59 24.17
C ASP A 85 14.07 13.03 23.62
N GLY A 86 14.28 13.13 22.29
CA GLY A 86 15.41 12.53 21.61
C GLY A 86 15.12 11.13 21.12
N LYS A 87 16.15 10.31 20.87
CA LYS A 87 16.00 8.96 20.33
C LYS A 87 15.41 8.01 21.36
N GLY A 88 14.45 7.18 20.92
CA GLY A 88 13.82 6.18 21.76
C GLY A 88 13.11 5.08 20.99
N LYS A 89 12.66 4.08 21.74
CA LYS A 89 11.87 2.95 21.27
C LYS A 89 10.62 2.80 22.13
N LEU A 90 9.46 2.78 21.50
CA LEU A 90 8.20 2.33 22.08
C LEU A 90 8.00 0.85 21.79
N THR A 91 7.48 0.13 22.79
CA THR A 91 6.93 -1.22 22.63
C THR A 91 5.51 -1.19 23.17
N PHE A 92 4.54 -1.51 22.32
CA PHE A 92 3.13 -1.53 22.66
C PHE A 92 2.73 -2.87 23.30
N SER A 93 1.61 -2.90 23.97
CA SER A 93 1.09 -4.12 24.64
C SER A 93 0.80 -5.27 23.68
N ASP A 94 0.52 -4.97 22.39
CA ASP A 94 0.35 -5.96 21.32
C ASP A 94 1.65 -6.52 20.75
N GLY A 95 2.81 -6.05 21.24
CA GLY A 95 4.14 -6.42 20.76
C GLY A 95 4.66 -5.56 19.60
N SER A 96 3.86 -4.65 19.07
CA SER A 96 4.31 -3.69 18.08
C SER A 96 5.42 -2.80 18.65
N THR A 97 6.35 -2.36 17.81
CA THR A 97 7.43 -1.46 18.24
C THR A 97 7.61 -0.31 17.27
N CYS A 98 7.94 0.88 17.77
CA CYS A 98 8.35 2.02 16.95
C CYS A 98 9.65 2.63 17.51
N LYS A 99 10.64 2.85 16.66
CA LYS A 99 11.91 3.51 16.96
C LYS A 99 11.99 4.81 16.19
N GLY A 100 12.34 5.91 16.86
CA GLY A 100 12.47 7.21 16.20
C GLY A 100 12.87 8.33 17.14
N GLY A 101 12.66 9.56 16.69
CA GLY A 101 12.85 10.76 17.49
C GLY A 101 11.59 11.12 18.26
N PHE A 102 11.75 11.56 19.48
CA PHE A 102 10.67 12.07 20.34
C PHE A 102 10.90 13.54 20.63
N GLU A 103 9.84 14.29 20.64
CA GLU A 103 9.79 15.69 21.04
C GLU A 103 8.57 15.90 21.96
N ASN A 104 8.80 16.26 23.22
CA ASN A 104 7.74 16.45 24.21
C ASN A 104 6.70 15.32 24.24
N ASP A 105 7.16 14.06 24.40
CA ASP A 105 6.35 12.82 24.41
C ASP A 105 5.79 12.36 23.07
N VAL A 106 5.92 13.13 21.99
CA VAL A 106 5.40 12.80 20.67
C VAL A 106 6.50 12.19 19.82
N LEU A 107 6.21 11.04 19.18
CA LEU A 107 7.09 10.44 18.17
C LEU A 107 6.95 11.25 16.87
N LYS A 108 8.06 11.85 16.42
CA LYS A 108 8.07 12.81 15.32
C LYS A 108 9.28 12.60 14.40
N GLY A 109 9.07 12.83 13.10
CA GLY A 109 10.12 12.69 12.09
C GLY A 109 10.41 11.24 11.73
N PRO A 110 11.61 10.93 11.21
CA PRO A 110 11.93 9.60 10.72
C PRO A 110 11.80 8.53 11.79
N ALA A 111 11.06 7.47 11.49
CA ALA A 111 10.80 6.36 12.39
C ALA A 111 10.80 5.02 11.64
N VAL A 112 10.99 3.96 12.41
CA VAL A 112 10.82 2.58 11.96
C VAL A 112 9.86 1.90 12.92
N CYS A 113 8.71 1.49 12.39
CA CYS A 113 7.69 0.76 13.14
C CYS A 113 7.59 -0.67 12.64
N GLN A 114 7.59 -1.64 13.55
CA GLN A 114 7.30 -3.04 13.32
C GLN A 114 5.99 -3.36 14.02
N TYR A 115 4.98 -3.76 13.27
CA TYR A 115 3.65 -4.07 13.79
C TYR A 115 3.53 -5.54 14.16
N SER A 116 2.72 -5.86 15.15
CA SER A 116 2.41 -7.25 15.56
C SER A 116 1.78 -8.07 14.43
N SER A 117 1.14 -7.42 13.47
CA SER A 117 0.64 -8.02 12.22
C SER A 117 1.73 -8.53 11.27
N GLY A 118 3.01 -8.27 11.56
CA GLY A 118 4.14 -8.55 10.67
C GLY A 118 4.45 -7.43 9.67
N ASN A 119 3.59 -6.40 9.58
CA ASN A 119 3.85 -5.23 8.74
C ASN A 119 5.00 -4.38 9.30
N ARG A 120 5.65 -3.60 8.44
CA ARG A 120 6.71 -2.67 8.82
C ARG A 120 6.55 -1.33 8.09
N TYR A 121 6.80 -0.25 8.78
CA TYR A 121 6.86 1.09 8.20
C TYR A 121 8.23 1.72 8.42
N GLU A 122 8.74 2.39 7.42
CA GLU A 122 9.96 3.20 7.45
C GLU A 122 9.65 4.57 6.84
N GLY A 123 9.67 5.62 7.64
CA GLY A 123 9.35 6.96 7.16
C GLY A 123 9.00 7.92 8.28
N PRO A 124 8.70 9.18 7.93
CA PRO A 124 8.32 10.19 8.90
C PRO A 124 6.96 9.89 9.54
N LEU A 125 6.86 10.22 10.82
CA LEU A 125 5.62 10.32 11.57
C LEU A 125 5.40 11.76 12.01
N GLU A 126 4.15 12.19 11.99
CA GLU A 126 3.67 13.45 12.55
C GLU A 126 2.34 13.18 13.23
N ASP A 127 2.18 13.62 14.47
CA ASP A 127 1.01 13.34 15.31
C ASP A 127 0.64 11.85 15.33
N ASN A 128 1.65 10.97 15.39
CA ASN A 128 1.54 9.51 15.37
C ASN A 128 0.97 8.92 14.05
N LEU A 129 0.81 9.72 13.01
CA LEU A 129 0.36 9.30 11.69
C LEU A 129 1.55 9.25 10.73
N ARG A 130 1.52 8.34 9.78
CA ARG A 130 2.49 8.29 8.69
C ARG A 130 2.29 9.50 7.79
N GLN A 131 3.35 10.29 7.62
CA GLN A 131 3.36 11.50 6.80
C GLN A 131 4.63 11.54 5.95
N GLY A 132 4.58 12.27 4.81
CA GLY A 132 5.76 12.44 3.96
C GLY A 132 6.18 11.16 3.24
N ARG A 133 7.39 11.17 2.67
CA ARG A 133 7.89 10.03 1.89
C ARG A 133 8.28 8.88 2.80
N GLY A 134 7.64 7.73 2.58
CA GLY A 134 7.86 6.54 3.39
C GLY A 134 7.73 5.25 2.60
N LYS A 135 8.08 4.16 3.27
CA LYS A 135 8.04 2.78 2.78
C LYS A 135 7.20 1.93 3.72
N PHE A 136 6.25 1.21 3.16
CA PHE A 136 5.43 0.24 3.90
C PHE A 136 5.68 -1.16 3.35
N ILE A 137 6.04 -2.07 4.23
CA ILE A 137 6.29 -3.47 3.93
C ILE A 137 5.19 -4.27 4.58
N TYR A 138 4.37 -4.91 3.78
CA TYR A 138 3.28 -5.78 4.25
C TYR A 138 3.82 -7.15 4.66
N ALA A 139 3.16 -7.79 5.60
CA ALA A 139 3.51 -9.14 6.07
C ALA A 139 3.48 -10.21 4.94
N ASN A 140 2.68 -9.97 3.90
CA ASN A 140 2.63 -10.82 2.71
C ASN A 140 3.76 -10.55 1.70
N GLY A 141 4.74 -9.70 2.03
CA GLY A 141 5.89 -9.37 1.21
C GLY A 141 5.67 -8.26 0.17
N VAL A 142 4.48 -7.67 0.07
CA VAL A 142 4.29 -6.48 -0.77
C VAL A 142 5.04 -5.30 -0.16
N VAL A 143 5.76 -4.54 -0.99
CA VAL A 143 6.51 -3.35 -0.58
C VAL A 143 5.97 -2.15 -1.36
N CYS A 144 5.46 -1.13 -0.65
CA CYS A 144 4.97 0.09 -1.26
C CYS A 144 5.74 1.32 -0.76
N GLU A 145 6.14 2.18 -1.67
CA GLU A 145 6.83 3.45 -1.41
C GLU A 145 6.05 4.59 -2.03
N GLY A 146 5.94 5.72 -1.32
CA GLY A 146 5.23 6.90 -1.81
C GLY A 146 5.11 7.99 -0.77
N MET A 147 4.32 9.01 -1.10
CA MET A 147 3.95 10.06 -0.14
C MET A 147 2.79 9.59 0.72
N PHE A 148 3.02 9.56 2.02
CA PHE A 148 1.99 9.30 3.01
C PHE A 148 1.35 10.60 3.46
N LYS A 149 0.02 10.57 3.61
CA LYS A 149 -0.78 11.61 4.24
C LYS A 149 -1.83 10.94 5.09
N ASN A 150 -1.79 11.20 6.41
CA ASN A 150 -2.70 10.59 7.38
C ASN A 150 -2.80 9.06 7.20
N ASP A 151 -1.66 8.36 7.28
CA ASP A 151 -1.54 6.90 7.17
C ASP A 151 -1.81 6.29 5.79
N ALA A 152 -2.12 7.07 4.78
CA ALA A 152 -2.42 6.59 3.44
C ALA A 152 -1.41 7.09 2.40
N ILE A 153 -1.05 6.23 1.45
CA ILE A 153 -0.29 6.64 0.25
C ILE A 153 -1.24 7.44 -0.65
N VAL A 154 -0.77 8.61 -1.07
CA VAL A 154 -1.47 9.52 -1.98
C VAL A 154 -0.52 10.02 -3.09
N GLY A 155 -1.08 10.30 -4.28
CA GLY A 155 -0.29 10.74 -5.43
C GLY A 155 0.58 9.62 -6.00
N VAL A 156 1.70 9.96 -6.61
CA VAL A 156 2.57 8.97 -7.27
C VAL A 156 3.30 8.11 -6.25
N GLY A 157 3.24 6.81 -6.45
CA GLY A 157 3.90 5.80 -5.64
C GLY A 157 4.28 4.56 -6.45
N LEU A 158 4.98 3.66 -5.79
CA LEU A 158 5.47 2.40 -6.33
C LEU A 158 5.10 1.26 -5.39
N CYS A 159 4.53 0.17 -5.92
CA CYS A 159 4.39 -1.09 -5.19
C CYS A 159 5.08 -2.23 -5.92
N LEU A 160 5.86 -3.01 -5.17
CA LEU A 160 6.51 -4.25 -5.61
C LEU A 160 5.77 -5.42 -4.98
N TYR A 161 5.41 -6.40 -5.78
CA TYR A 161 4.67 -7.58 -5.34
C TYR A 161 5.58 -8.82 -5.32
N PRO A 162 5.37 -9.78 -4.40
CA PRO A 162 6.20 -10.97 -4.28
C PRO A 162 6.23 -11.85 -5.54
N ASN A 163 5.20 -11.77 -6.37
CA ASN A 163 5.13 -12.47 -7.65
C ASN A 163 5.97 -11.81 -8.77
N GLY A 164 6.75 -10.76 -8.44
CA GLY A 164 7.58 -10.03 -9.39
C GLY A 164 6.86 -8.89 -10.12
N ASN A 165 5.56 -8.71 -9.92
CA ASN A 165 4.84 -7.59 -10.51
C ASN A 165 5.25 -6.26 -9.86
N ARG A 166 5.14 -5.16 -10.61
CA ARG A 166 5.45 -3.80 -10.17
C ARG A 166 4.36 -2.85 -10.67
N TYR A 167 3.78 -2.09 -9.76
CA TYR A 167 2.89 -0.98 -10.12
C TYR A 167 3.56 0.34 -9.79
N GLU A 168 3.52 1.28 -10.73
CA GLU A 168 3.95 2.66 -10.55
C GLU A 168 2.88 3.60 -11.09
N GLY A 169 2.39 4.52 -10.27
CA GLY A 169 1.30 5.41 -10.68
C GLY A 169 0.65 6.11 -9.52
N ASN A 170 -0.52 6.66 -9.79
CA ASN A 170 -1.27 7.39 -8.79
C ASN A 170 -1.96 6.45 -7.80
N PHE A 171 -1.96 6.88 -6.54
CA PHE A 171 -2.61 6.25 -5.41
C PHE A 171 -3.59 7.19 -4.74
N TRP A 172 -4.67 6.63 -4.25
CA TRP A 172 -5.58 7.27 -3.31
C TRP A 172 -5.97 6.26 -2.22
N GLN A 173 -5.79 6.65 -0.96
CA GLN A 173 -6.07 5.78 0.19
C GLN A 173 -5.44 4.38 0.06
N ASN A 174 -4.15 4.31 -0.25
CA ASN A 174 -3.37 3.08 -0.46
C ASN A 174 -3.78 2.23 -1.67
N GLN A 175 -4.68 2.71 -2.54
CA GLN A 175 -5.13 1.98 -3.71
C GLN A 175 -4.71 2.68 -5.00
N PRO A 176 -4.25 1.94 -6.02
CA PRO A 176 -4.08 2.44 -7.37
C PRO A 176 -5.36 3.12 -7.89
N LEU A 177 -5.26 4.41 -8.21
CA LEU A 177 -6.35 5.23 -8.74
C LEU A 177 -5.81 6.30 -9.69
N GLY A 178 -6.37 6.40 -10.89
CA GLY A 178 -5.88 7.32 -11.93
C GLY A 178 -4.84 6.68 -12.83
N THR A 179 -3.95 7.47 -13.40
CA THR A 179 -2.95 6.97 -14.36
C THR A 179 -1.84 6.18 -13.67
N GLY A 180 -1.44 5.08 -14.31
CA GLY A 180 -0.37 4.24 -13.81
C GLY A 180 0.14 3.23 -14.84
N SER A 181 1.22 2.56 -14.48
CA SER A 181 1.87 1.49 -15.24
C SER A 181 2.00 0.25 -14.36
N LEU A 182 1.59 -0.87 -14.88
CA LEU A 182 1.74 -2.19 -14.28
C LEU A 182 2.70 -3.01 -15.12
N THR A 183 3.84 -3.38 -14.54
CA THR A 183 4.79 -4.31 -15.13
C THR A 183 4.62 -5.68 -14.47
N TYR A 184 4.41 -6.69 -15.27
CA TYR A 184 4.31 -8.09 -14.84
C TYR A 184 5.70 -8.73 -14.77
N ALA A 185 5.81 -9.82 -14.03
CA ALA A 185 7.06 -10.57 -13.85
C ALA A 185 7.63 -11.11 -15.18
N ASP A 186 6.79 -11.36 -16.17
CA ASP A 186 7.20 -11.79 -17.51
C ASP A 186 7.75 -10.65 -18.38
N GLY A 187 7.73 -9.41 -17.90
CA GLY A 187 8.14 -8.21 -18.62
C GLY A 187 7.01 -7.51 -19.39
N THR A 188 5.80 -8.06 -19.42
CA THR A 188 4.63 -7.36 -19.97
C THR A 188 4.37 -6.07 -19.20
N THR A 189 4.20 -4.95 -19.89
CA THR A 189 3.90 -3.65 -19.28
C THR A 189 2.59 -3.10 -19.81
N CYS A 190 1.69 -2.71 -18.91
CA CYS A 190 0.40 -2.13 -19.23
C CYS A 190 0.24 -0.74 -18.61
N GLU A 191 -0.09 0.25 -19.43
CA GLU A 191 -0.26 1.65 -19.07
C GLU A 191 -1.69 2.10 -19.32
N GLY A 192 -2.28 2.82 -18.36
CA GLY A 192 -3.67 3.29 -18.51
C GLY A 192 -4.21 3.89 -17.23
N THR A 193 -5.55 3.94 -17.17
CA THR A 193 -6.27 4.41 -16.00
C THR A 193 -6.65 3.24 -15.10
N PHE A 194 -6.38 3.40 -13.82
CA PHE A 194 -6.72 2.42 -12.78
C PHE A 194 -7.87 2.94 -11.92
N GLN A 195 -8.80 2.07 -11.60
CA GLN A 195 -9.88 2.31 -10.64
C GLN A 195 -10.04 1.06 -9.77
N GLN A 196 -10.03 1.25 -8.45
CA GLN A 196 -10.07 0.14 -7.48
C GLN A 196 -9.03 -0.94 -7.79
N SER A 197 -7.80 -0.51 -8.08
CA SER A 197 -6.67 -1.38 -8.45
C SER A 197 -6.85 -2.18 -9.76
N GLN A 198 -7.83 -1.85 -10.58
CA GLN A 198 -8.07 -2.47 -11.87
C GLN A 198 -7.92 -1.47 -13.00
N MET A 199 -7.34 -1.90 -14.12
CA MET A 199 -7.22 -1.08 -15.31
C MET A 199 -8.57 -1.00 -16.03
N VAL A 200 -8.97 0.23 -16.35
CA VAL A 200 -10.26 0.54 -16.99
C VAL A 200 -10.11 1.57 -18.11
N GLY A 201 -11.07 1.58 -19.05
CA GLY A 201 -11.05 2.54 -20.15
C GLY A 201 -9.94 2.27 -21.14
N ARG A 202 -9.42 3.31 -21.79
CA ARG A 202 -8.36 3.16 -22.79
C ARG A 202 -7.00 2.97 -22.14
N GLY A 203 -6.20 2.07 -22.72
CA GLY A 203 -4.84 1.80 -22.28
C GLY A 203 -4.05 1.05 -23.33
N ARG A 204 -2.80 0.79 -22.98
CA ARG A 204 -1.84 0.08 -23.81
C ARG A 204 -1.13 -0.99 -23.01
N CYS A 205 -0.97 -2.18 -23.61
CA CYS A 205 -0.05 -3.18 -23.10
C CYS A 205 1.01 -3.49 -24.17
N THR A 206 2.27 -3.56 -23.73
CA THR A 206 3.38 -4.14 -24.49
C THR A 206 3.71 -5.48 -23.84
N LEU A 207 3.58 -6.57 -24.59
CA LEU A 207 3.79 -7.92 -24.10
C LEU A 207 5.28 -8.28 -24.16
N ALA A 208 5.70 -9.28 -23.38
CA ALA A 208 7.07 -9.75 -23.30
C ALA A 208 7.66 -10.21 -24.66
N ASN A 209 6.81 -10.68 -25.58
CA ASN A 209 7.21 -11.08 -26.93
C ASN A 209 7.30 -9.91 -27.92
N GLY A 210 7.07 -8.69 -27.48
CA GLY A 210 7.08 -7.48 -28.31
C GLY A 210 5.73 -7.13 -28.97
N ASP A 211 4.73 -7.98 -28.85
CA ASP A 211 3.36 -7.65 -29.31
C ASP A 211 2.77 -6.50 -28.49
N ARG A 212 1.81 -5.80 -29.04
CA ARG A 212 1.17 -4.66 -28.37
C ARG A 212 -0.35 -4.68 -28.53
N TYR A 213 -1.04 -4.33 -27.47
CA TYR A 213 -2.47 -4.04 -27.50
C TYR A 213 -2.70 -2.57 -27.15
N ASP A 214 -3.43 -1.88 -28.01
CA ASP A 214 -3.94 -0.52 -27.78
C ASP A 214 -5.47 -0.57 -27.84
N GLY A 215 -6.16 -0.38 -26.73
CA GLY A 215 -7.61 -0.53 -26.74
C GLY A 215 -8.29 -0.29 -25.40
N GLU A 216 -9.52 -0.76 -25.30
CA GLU A 216 -10.35 -0.62 -24.12
C GLU A 216 -10.12 -1.77 -23.14
N PHE A 217 -10.20 -1.43 -21.85
CA PHE A 217 -10.03 -2.34 -20.73
C PHE A 217 -11.24 -2.29 -19.80
N ARG A 218 -11.61 -3.44 -19.28
CA ARG A 218 -12.55 -3.61 -18.18
C ARG A 218 -12.01 -4.65 -17.22
N GLU A 219 -11.96 -4.33 -15.91
CA GLU A 219 -11.45 -5.24 -14.87
C GLU A 219 -10.08 -5.81 -15.23
N SER A 220 -9.18 -4.96 -15.78
CA SER A 220 -7.83 -5.31 -16.24
C SER A 220 -7.82 -6.32 -17.41
N GLN A 221 -8.91 -6.51 -18.12
CA GLN A 221 -8.98 -7.37 -19.32
C GLN A 221 -9.20 -6.53 -20.56
N TRP A 222 -8.71 -6.96 -21.71
CA TRP A 222 -9.04 -6.38 -23.00
C TRP A 222 -10.54 -6.57 -23.27
N ASP A 223 -11.32 -5.51 -23.26
CA ASP A 223 -12.77 -5.55 -23.40
C ASP A 223 -13.25 -4.26 -24.07
N GLY A 224 -13.79 -4.38 -25.27
CA GLY A 224 -14.19 -3.28 -26.12
C GLY A 224 -13.39 -3.20 -27.41
N ARG A 225 -13.28 -2.02 -27.98
CA ARG A 225 -12.54 -1.80 -29.23
C ARG A 225 -11.04 -1.73 -28.97
N GLY A 226 -10.26 -2.38 -29.85
CA GLY A 226 -8.80 -2.37 -29.71
C GLY A 226 -8.07 -2.85 -30.96
N VAL A 227 -6.78 -2.52 -30.99
CA VAL A 227 -5.83 -2.92 -32.02
C VAL A 227 -4.75 -3.76 -31.37
N TYR A 228 -4.61 -4.97 -31.83
CA TYR A 228 -3.47 -5.82 -31.51
C TYR A 228 -2.43 -5.69 -32.61
N THR A 229 -1.21 -5.38 -32.26
CA THR A 229 -0.08 -5.26 -33.18
C THR A 229 0.93 -6.34 -32.82
N TYR A 230 1.19 -7.26 -33.73
CA TYR A 230 2.24 -8.26 -33.58
C TYR A 230 3.61 -7.60 -33.66
N ALA A 231 4.65 -8.27 -33.13
CA ALA A 231 6.02 -7.79 -33.13
C ALA A 231 6.56 -7.54 -34.57
N ASP A 232 6.06 -8.28 -35.56
CA ASP A 232 6.37 -8.12 -36.99
C ASP A 232 5.63 -6.93 -37.65
N GLY A 233 4.79 -6.21 -36.89
CA GLY A 233 4.03 -5.04 -37.34
C GLY A 233 2.65 -5.36 -37.90
N LEU A 234 2.26 -6.66 -38.07
CA LEU A 234 0.90 -7.01 -38.51
C LEU A 234 -0.10 -6.53 -37.46
N LYS A 235 -1.21 -5.92 -37.93
CA LYS A 235 -2.27 -5.41 -37.06
C LYS A 235 -3.57 -6.17 -37.20
N VAL A 236 -4.22 -6.42 -36.10
CA VAL A 236 -5.58 -6.96 -36.00
C VAL A 236 -6.42 -6.00 -35.21
N GLN A 237 -7.41 -5.42 -35.85
CA GLN A 237 -8.36 -4.50 -35.24
C GLN A 237 -9.70 -5.18 -35.04
N GLY A 238 -10.35 -4.91 -33.92
CA GLY A 238 -11.64 -5.55 -33.66
C GLY A 238 -12.24 -5.22 -32.31
N VAL A 239 -13.27 -5.99 -31.98
CA VAL A 239 -13.93 -5.97 -30.68
C VAL A 239 -13.44 -7.15 -29.85
N TRP A 240 -12.99 -6.85 -28.65
CA TRP A 240 -12.42 -7.80 -27.70
C TRP A 240 -13.39 -8.03 -26.54
N ARG A 241 -13.40 -9.22 -25.97
CA ARG A 241 -14.13 -9.53 -24.74
C ARG A 241 -13.29 -10.50 -23.91
N SER A 242 -13.02 -10.13 -22.64
CA SER A 242 -12.23 -10.94 -21.71
C SER A 242 -10.90 -11.44 -22.31
N GLY A 243 -10.21 -10.57 -23.05
CA GLY A 243 -8.93 -10.85 -23.70
C GLY A 243 -9.01 -11.63 -25.02
N GLN A 244 -10.21 -11.95 -25.53
CA GLN A 244 -10.40 -12.68 -26.77
C GLN A 244 -10.98 -11.79 -27.87
N LEU A 245 -10.46 -11.95 -29.11
CA LEU A 245 -11.03 -11.27 -30.29
C LEU A 245 -12.36 -11.90 -30.67
N MET A 246 -13.45 -11.16 -30.55
CA MET A 246 -14.80 -11.60 -30.89
C MET A 246 -15.15 -11.31 -32.34
N GLN A 247 -14.74 -10.14 -32.82
CA GLN A 247 -15.09 -9.69 -34.19
C GLN A 247 -13.91 -8.87 -34.73
N ARG A 248 -13.45 -9.21 -35.94
CA ARG A 248 -12.53 -8.37 -36.72
C ARG A 248 -13.27 -7.21 -37.33
N SER A 249 -12.72 -6.01 -37.22
CA SER A 249 -13.21 -4.90 -38.04
C SER A 249 -12.57 -4.96 -39.42
N PRO A 250 -13.33 -4.68 -40.49
CA PRO A 250 -12.72 -4.42 -41.79
C PRO A 250 -11.70 -3.30 -41.66
N SER A 251 -10.56 -3.39 -42.35
CA SER A 251 -9.49 -2.40 -42.32
C SER A 251 -10.04 -0.99 -42.60
N GLY A 252 -9.94 -0.10 -41.62
CA GLY A 252 -10.24 1.33 -41.71
C GLY A 252 -11.22 1.84 -40.66
N PHE A 253 -10.65 2.43 -39.58
CA PHE A 253 -11.27 3.49 -38.78
C PHE A 253 -10.37 4.73 -38.88
#